data_a1dffc2a634720cf84b977f7bde30ee9
#
_entry.id   a1dffc2a634720cf84b977f7bde30ee9
#
_cell.length_a   1.000
_cell.length_b   1.000
_cell.length_c   1.000
_cell.angle_alpha   90.00
_cell.angle_beta   90.00
_cell.angle_gamma   90.00
#
_symmetry.space_group_name_H-M   'P 1'
#
loop_
_entity.id
_entity.type
_entity.pdbx_description
1 polymer ?
#
loop_
_entity_poly.entity_id
_entity_poly.type
_entity_poly.pdbx_seq_one_letter_code
_entity_poly.pdbx_strand_id
1 'polypeptide(L)'
;ILNLREGNIVYQAGEIIASGTIPAGLSHEEIERGMAGIAQLGMRNISTRLGENHTDQDIWIYGPEYEAAVHTIEQSSVDMIVRIVAAGNLVRGDEIRASIELYPNRVIYHDGELIIARVYAPEGLGNAAEQSVMSFLREVNAAASAKGILPDPIRGTVGVIEGAEFYGLVQELAAHTAA
;
A
#
# COMPACT_ATOMS: atom_id res chain seq x y z
N ILE A 1 -33.74 -4.73 -0.47
CA ILE A 1 -33.50 -4.94 -1.93
C ILE A 1 -32.01 -4.78 -2.14
N LEU A 2 -31.26 -5.90 -2.27
CA LEU A 2 -29.86 -5.88 -2.69
C LEU A 2 -29.84 -5.44 -4.17
N ASN A 3 -29.44 -4.21 -4.43
CA ASN A 3 -29.04 -3.81 -5.77
C ASN A 3 -27.68 -4.46 -6.05
N LEU A 4 -27.69 -5.61 -6.69
CA LEU A 4 -26.54 -6.17 -7.38
C LEU A 4 -26.22 -5.22 -8.54
N ARG A 5 -25.28 -4.26 -8.31
CA ARG A 5 -24.72 -3.46 -9.39
C ARG A 5 -23.78 -4.36 -10.18
N GLU A 6 -24.19 -4.78 -11.35
CA GLU A 6 -23.31 -5.42 -12.35
C GLU A 6 -22.43 -4.33 -12.96
N GLY A 7 -21.22 -4.15 -12.38
CA GLY A 7 -20.20 -3.26 -12.91
C GLY A 7 -18.82 -3.78 -12.52
N ASN A 8 -17.84 -3.66 -13.42
CA ASN A 8 -16.45 -3.98 -13.07
C ASN A 8 -15.99 -3.02 -11.99
N ILE A 9 -15.57 -3.56 -10.84
CA ILE A 9 -14.98 -2.80 -9.75
C ILE A 9 -13.66 -2.18 -10.25
N VAL A 10 -13.58 -0.86 -10.18
CA VAL A 10 -12.39 -0.10 -10.56
C VAL A 10 -11.43 0.02 -9.39
N TYR A 11 -11.95 0.30 -8.19
CA TYR A 11 -11.22 0.26 -6.92
C TYR A 11 -12.00 -0.52 -5.89
N GLN A 12 -11.32 -1.34 -5.11
CA GLN A 12 -11.90 -2.01 -3.95
C GLN A 12 -11.92 -1.07 -2.75
N ALA A 13 -12.86 -1.30 -1.83
CA ALA A 13 -12.87 -0.58 -0.56
C ALA A 13 -11.52 -0.68 0.16
N GLY A 14 -10.97 0.45 0.60
CA GLY A 14 -9.65 0.54 1.24
C GLY A 14 -8.46 0.53 0.27
N GLU A 15 -8.66 0.35 -1.02
CA GLU A 15 -7.57 0.41 -2.02
C GLU A 15 -7.02 1.83 -2.15
N ILE A 16 -5.68 1.93 -2.23
CA ILE A 16 -4.99 3.22 -2.34
C ILE A 16 -5.25 3.81 -3.73
N ILE A 17 -5.86 5.00 -3.77
CA ILE A 17 -6.06 5.79 -4.98
C ILE A 17 -4.81 6.62 -5.26
N ALA A 18 -4.28 7.28 -4.23
CA ALA A 18 -3.04 8.04 -4.28
C ALA A 18 -2.35 8.04 -2.92
N SER A 19 -1.05 8.28 -2.93
CA SER A 19 -0.26 8.44 -1.72
C SER A 19 0.83 9.47 -1.94
N GLY A 20 1.18 10.20 -0.90
CA GLY A 20 2.26 11.18 -0.91
C GLY A 20 2.77 11.46 0.49
N THR A 21 3.87 12.20 0.59
CA THR A 21 4.43 12.63 1.86
C THR A 21 4.34 14.15 1.96
N ILE A 22 3.85 14.63 3.09
CA ILE A 22 3.82 16.05 3.44
C ILE A 22 4.86 16.27 4.54
N PRO A 23 5.88 17.14 4.30
CA PRO A 23 6.90 17.45 5.28
C PRO A 23 6.31 18.10 6.54
N ALA A 24 6.99 17.89 7.68
CA ALA A 24 6.66 18.61 8.91
C ALA A 24 7.03 20.09 8.83
N GLY A 25 6.36 20.90 9.62
CA GLY A 25 6.69 22.34 9.78
C GLY A 25 6.21 23.24 8.65
N LEU A 26 5.36 22.75 7.76
CA LEU A 26 4.71 23.57 6.72
C LEU A 26 3.59 24.42 7.30
N SER A 27 3.31 25.55 6.66
CA SER A 27 2.13 26.37 6.93
C SER A 27 0.85 25.66 6.48
N HIS A 28 -0.29 26.11 7.02
CA HIS A 28 -1.60 25.59 6.63
C HIS A 28 -1.82 25.60 5.11
N GLU A 29 -1.52 26.71 4.44
CA GLU A 29 -1.65 26.82 2.98
C GLU A 29 -0.72 25.87 2.20
N GLU A 30 0.48 25.62 2.73
CA GLU A 30 1.41 24.66 2.11
C GLU A 30 0.94 23.23 2.25
N ILE A 31 0.36 22.89 3.41
CA ILE A 31 -0.25 21.58 3.64
C ILE A 31 -1.45 21.39 2.71
N GLU A 32 -2.34 22.36 2.58
CA GLU A 32 -3.48 22.28 1.65
C GLU A 32 -3.02 22.12 0.20
N ARG A 33 -1.97 22.83 -0.24
CA ARG A 33 -1.38 22.64 -1.56
C ARG A 33 -0.80 21.23 -1.75
N GLY A 34 -0.16 20.68 -0.72
CA GLY A 34 0.33 19.30 -0.72
C GLY A 34 -0.80 18.30 -0.86
N MET A 35 -1.87 18.47 -0.08
CA MET A 35 -3.08 17.64 -0.15
C MET A 35 -3.74 17.71 -1.53
N ALA A 36 -3.87 18.90 -2.08
CA ALA A 36 -4.40 19.11 -3.45
C ALA A 36 -3.53 18.40 -4.50
N GLY A 37 -2.20 18.43 -4.35
CA GLY A 37 -1.28 17.71 -5.23
C GLY A 37 -1.48 16.19 -5.18
N ILE A 38 -1.69 15.62 -4.00
CA ILE A 38 -1.98 14.19 -3.82
C ILE A 38 -3.35 13.85 -4.43
N ALA A 39 -4.36 14.69 -4.23
CA ALA A 39 -5.68 14.52 -4.85
C ALA A 39 -5.60 14.55 -6.38
N GLN A 40 -4.83 15.47 -6.96
CA GLN A 40 -4.59 15.53 -8.42
C GLN A 40 -3.88 14.26 -8.94
N LEU A 41 -2.94 13.72 -8.17
CA LEU A 41 -2.32 12.42 -8.50
C LEU A 41 -3.39 11.32 -8.52
N GLY A 42 -4.29 11.31 -7.52
CA GLY A 42 -5.40 10.38 -7.45
C GLY A 42 -6.30 10.45 -8.68
N MET A 43 -6.67 11.65 -9.10
CA MET A 43 -7.47 11.88 -10.32
C MET A 43 -6.79 11.27 -11.55
N ARG A 44 -5.48 11.49 -11.71
CA ARG A 44 -4.71 10.91 -12.82
C ARG A 44 -4.71 9.38 -12.77
N ASN A 45 -4.52 8.80 -11.59
CA ASN A 45 -4.52 7.35 -11.40
C ASN A 45 -5.88 6.74 -11.77
N ILE A 46 -6.97 7.39 -11.34
CA ILE A 46 -8.34 6.97 -11.68
C ILE A 46 -8.56 7.05 -13.18
N SER A 47 -8.23 8.18 -13.81
CA SER A 47 -8.38 8.37 -15.27
C SER A 47 -7.60 7.31 -16.06
N THR A 48 -6.37 7.04 -15.66
CA THR A 48 -5.53 6.01 -16.28
C THR A 48 -6.18 4.62 -16.16
N ARG A 49 -6.72 4.30 -14.99
CA ARG A 49 -7.33 3.01 -14.71
C ARG A 49 -8.67 2.82 -15.42
N LEU A 50 -9.43 3.90 -15.60
CA LEU A 50 -10.68 3.89 -16.36
C LEU A 50 -10.44 3.83 -17.88
N GLY A 51 -9.22 4.16 -18.36
CA GLY A 51 -8.90 4.24 -19.79
C GLY A 51 -9.62 5.39 -20.51
N GLU A 52 -10.02 6.41 -19.78
CA GLU A 52 -10.76 7.56 -20.29
C GLU A 52 -10.08 8.86 -19.84
N ASN A 53 -10.09 9.88 -20.70
CA ASN A 53 -9.72 11.23 -20.30
C ASN A 53 -10.85 11.88 -19.48
N HIS A 54 -11.18 11.27 -18.34
CA HIS A 54 -12.14 11.81 -17.40
C HIS A 54 -11.44 12.86 -16.54
N THR A 55 -11.51 14.10 -16.97
CA THR A 55 -11.02 15.26 -16.20
C THR A 55 -12.09 15.86 -15.29
N ASP A 56 -13.33 15.36 -15.33
CA ASP A 56 -14.49 16.04 -14.75
C ASP A 56 -15.03 15.38 -13.47
N GLN A 57 -14.41 14.33 -12.95
CA GLN A 57 -14.86 13.70 -11.70
C GLN A 57 -13.90 14.06 -10.57
N ASP A 58 -14.36 14.86 -9.62
CA ASP A 58 -13.62 15.17 -8.40
C ASP A 58 -13.66 14.00 -7.41
N ILE A 59 -12.55 13.82 -6.68
CA ILE A 59 -12.53 12.91 -5.53
C ILE A 59 -13.26 13.60 -4.39
N TRP A 60 -14.36 13.00 -3.94
CA TRP A 60 -15.12 13.49 -2.80
C TRP A 60 -14.56 12.92 -1.50
N ILE A 61 -14.17 13.81 -0.60
CA ILE A 61 -13.74 13.50 0.77
C ILE A 61 -14.66 14.28 1.71
N TYR A 62 -15.06 13.64 2.82
CA TYR A 62 -15.89 14.31 3.81
C TYR A 62 -15.14 15.51 4.42
N GLY A 63 -15.75 16.72 4.36
CA GLY A 63 -15.08 17.97 4.75
C GLY A 63 -14.46 17.95 6.13
N PRO A 64 -15.17 17.54 7.20
CA PRO A 64 -14.59 17.42 8.53
C PRO A 64 -13.42 16.43 8.65
N GLU A 65 -13.40 15.35 7.84
CA GLU A 65 -12.27 14.42 7.76
C GLU A 65 -11.06 15.10 7.12
N TYR A 66 -11.27 15.86 6.05
CA TYR A 66 -10.21 16.63 5.40
C TYR A 66 -9.59 17.65 6.36
N GLU A 67 -10.43 18.44 7.05
CA GLU A 67 -9.97 19.44 8.03
C GLU A 67 -9.21 18.81 9.20
N ALA A 68 -9.70 17.67 9.70
CA ALA A 68 -9.01 16.90 10.75
C ALA A 68 -7.66 16.38 10.29
N ALA A 69 -7.57 15.93 9.04
CA ALA A 69 -6.31 15.48 8.44
C ALA A 69 -5.30 16.63 8.32
N VAL A 70 -5.70 17.78 7.79
CA VAL A 70 -4.86 18.99 7.68
C VAL A 70 -4.36 19.41 9.06
N HIS A 71 -5.26 19.49 10.06
CA HIS A 71 -4.90 19.84 11.43
C HIS A 71 -3.90 18.83 12.03
N THR A 72 -4.10 17.54 11.83
CA THR A 72 -3.17 16.49 12.30
C THR A 72 -1.78 16.64 11.70
N ILE A 73 -1.69 16.94 10.39
CA ILE A 73 -0.42 17.18 9.71
C ILE A 73 0.27 18.43 10.26
N GLU A 74 -0.50 19.52 10.47
CA GLU A 74 0.01 20.78 11.00
C GLU A 74 0.62 20.64 12.40
N GLN A 75 0.04 19.78 13.25
CA GLN A 75 0.53 19.49 14.59
C GLN A 75 1.68 18.45 14.61
N SER A 76 1.98 17.83 13.49
CA SER A 76 3.01 16.80 13.44
C SER A 76 4.42 17.39 13.47
N SER A 77 5.28 16.81 14.29
CA SER A 77 6.72 17.11 14.32
C SER A 77 7.55 16.24 13.35
N VAL A 78 6.90 15.32 12.62
CA VAL A 78 7.52 14.45 11.64
C VAL A 78 6.75 14.51 10.34
N ASP A 79 7.41 14.19 9.23
CA ASP A 79 6.76 14.09 7.94
C ASP A 79 5.62 13.08 8.00
N MET A 80 4.54 13.37 7.29
CA MET A 80 3.35 12.51 7.30
C MET A 80 3.14 11.88 5.92
N ILE A 81 2.95 10.56 5.90
CA ILE A 81 2.45 9.84 4.74
C ILE A 81 0.94 10.02 4.72
N VAL A 82 0.45 10.53 3.60
CA VAL A 82 -0.99 10.68 3.31
C VAL A 82 -1.38 9.62 2.29
N ARG A 83 -2.38 8.82 2.60
CA ARG A 83 -3.03 7.91 1.66
C ARG A 83 -4.46 8.37 1.43
N ILE A 84 -4.83 8.54 0.18
CA ILE A 84 -6.23 8.67 -0.24
C ILE A 84 -6.69 7.29 -0.66
N VAL A 85 -7.65 6.73 0.05
CA VAL A 85 -8.15 5.37 -0.15
C VAL A 85 -9.62 5.38 -0.56
N ALA A 86 -10.04 4.41 -1.35
CA ALA A 86 -11.44 4.26 -1.75
C ALA A 86 -12.31 3.97 -0.50
N ALA A 87 -13.31 4.82 -0.23
CA ALA A 87 -14.22 4.66 0.92
C ALA A 87 -15.17 3.45 0.77
N GLY A 88 -15.30 2.91 -0.42
CA GLY A 88 -16.09 1.74 -0.77
C GLY A 88 -15.66 1.18 -2.11
N ASN A 89 -16.29 0.09 -2.54
CA ASN A 89 -16.08 -0.42 -3.90
C ASN A 89 -16.57 0.62 -4.90
N LEU A 90 -15.69 1.06 -5.78
CA LEU A 90 -15.98 2.02 -6.84
C LEU A 90 -16.16 1.27 -8.17
N VAL A 91 -17.27 1.51 -8.84
CA VAL A 91 -17.54 1.03 -10.19
C VAL A 91 -17.54 2.20 -11.17
N ARG A 92 -17.36 1.90 -12.46
CA ARG A 92 -17.37 2.93 -13.51
C ARG A 92 -18.68 3.74 -13.46
N GLY A 93 -18.54 5.09 -13.44
CA GLY A 93 -19.66 6.04 -13.42
C GLY A 93 -20.18 6.37 -12.02
N ASP A 94 -19.64 5.76 -10.96
CA ASP A 94 -19.95 6.19 -9.60
C ASP A 94 -19.17 7.45 -9.21
N GLU A 95 -19.71 8.22 -8.26
CA GLU A 95 -18.99 9.28 -7.56
C GLU A 95 -17.79 8.67 -6.81
N ILE A 96 -16.62 9.29 -6.96
CA ILE A 96 -15.38 8.81 -6.35
C ILE A 96 -15.35 9.26 -4.90
N ARG A 97 -15.79 8.41 -3.99
CA ARG A 97 -15.74 8.66 -2.55
C ARG A 97 -14.45 8.07 -1.98
N ALA A 98 -13.71 8.90 -1.26
CA ALA A 98 -12.45 8.52 -0.65
C ALA A 98 -12.38 8.96 0.81
N SER A 99 -11.51 8.29 1.55
CA SER A 99 -11.09 8.61 2.92
C SER A 99 -9.60 8.92 2.95
N ILE A 100 -9.17 9.60 4.02
CA ILE A 100 -7.77 9.95 4.23
C ILE A 100 -7.21 9.09 5.34
N GLU A 101 -6.09 8.44 5.08
CA GLU A 101 -5.28 7.77 6.10
C GLU A 101 -3.96 8.52 6.29
N LEU A 102 -3.55 8.72 7.54
CA LEU A 102 -2.33 9.42 7.92
C LEU A 102 -1.40 8.50 8.70
N TYR A 103 -0.13 8.49 8.32
CA TYR A 103 0.90 7.72 9.01
C TYR A 103 2.16 8.57 9.19
N PRO A 104 2.85 8.50 10.34
CA PRO A 104 4.14 9.15 10.48
C PRO A 104 5.17 8.48 9.56
N ASN A 105 5.90 9.29 8.78
CA ASN A 105 6.98 8.83 7.91
C ASN A 105 8.26 8.65 8.74
N ARG A 106 8.62 7.41 9.03
CA ARG A 106 9.80 7.04 9.82
C ARG A 106 10.62 6.01 9.07
N VAL A 107 11.92 6.08 9.23
CA VAL A 107 12.80 4.99 8.80
C VAL A 107 12.56 3.79 9.69
N ILE A 108 12.08 2.69 9.11
CA ILE A 108 11.78 1.44 9.81
C ILE A 108 12.96 0.47 9.75
N TYR A 109 13.62 0.39 8.58
CA TYR A 109 14.84 -0.36 8.36
C TYR A 109 15.87 0.51 7.64
N HIS A 110 17.14 0.33 7.97
CA HIS A 110 18.24 0.89 7.23
C HIS A 110 18.68 -0.07 6.12
N ASP A 111 19.35 0.47 5.12
CA ASP A 111 19.90 -0.35 4.04
C ASP A 111 20.85 -1.42 4.60
N GLY A 112 20.68 -2.67 4.16
CA GLY A 112 21.42 -3.83 4.66
C GLY A 112 21.00 -4.34 6.05
N GLU A 113 20.02 -3.73 6.70
CA GLU A 113 19.51 -4.21 8.00
C GLU A 113 18.77 -5.53 7.85
N LEU A 114 19.13 -6.51 8.68
CA LEU A 114 18.49 -7.82 8.69
C LEU A 114 17.04 -7.72 9.17
N ILE A 115 16.10 -8.19 8.38
CA ILE A 115 14.69 -8.30 8.77
C ILE A 115 14.50 -9.57 9.61
N ILE A 116 14.84 -10.73 9.05
CA ILE A 116 14.76 -12.03 9.70
C ILE A 116 15.69 -13.02 8.97
N ALA A 117 16.17 -14.02 9.67
CA ALA A 117 16.92 -15.14 9.08
C ALA A 117 16.33 -16.46 9.57
N ARG A 118 16.37 -17.47 8.71
CA ARG A 118 16.01 -18.85 9.01
C ARG A 118 17.10 -19.81 8.56
N VAL A 119 17.29 -20.86 9.35
CA VAL A 119 18.16 -21.96 9.00
C VAL A 119 17.27 -23.16 8.65
N TYR A 120 17.51 -23.75 7.51
CA TYR A 120 16.84 -24.97 7.07
C TYR A 120 17.83 -26.13 7.17
N ALA A 121 17.37 -27.25 7.74
CA ALA A 121 18.18 -28.48 7.76
C ALA A 121 18.24 -29.06 6.34
N PRO A 122 19.41 -29.60 5.89
CA PRO A 122 19.56 -30.15 4.55
C PRO A 122 18.66 -31.36 4.27
N GLU A 123 18.27 -32.08 5.33
CA GLU A 123 17.50 -33.31 5.19
C GLU A 123 16.01 -33.01 5.05
N GLY A 124 15.43 -33.32 3.91
CA GLY A 124 13.98 -33.46 3.74
C GLY A 124 13.22 -32.32 3.08
N LEU A 125 13.89 -31.31 2.53
CA LEU A 125 13.16 -30.20 1.89
C LEU A 125 12.65 -30.51 0.47
N GLY A 126 13.32 -31.31 -0.34
CA GLY A 126 12.89 -31.77 -1.66
C GLY A 126 11.68 -31.01 -2.25
N ASN A 127 10.53 -31.66 -2.34
CA ASN A 127 9.28 -31.06 -2.81
C ASN A 127 8.68 -30.00 -1.84
N ALA A 128 9.24 -29.82 -0.64
CA ALA A 128 8.79 -28.83 0.34
C ALA A 128 9.54 -27.49 0.25
N ALA A 129 10.52 -27.35 -0.67
CA ALA A 129 11.29 -26.12 -0.81
C ALA A 129 10.40 -24.90 -1.11
N GLU A 130 9.44 -25.04 -2.02
CA GLU A 130 8.47 -23.98 -2.36
C GLU A 130 7.65 -23.57 -1.14
N GLN A 131 7.12 -24.53 -0.40
CA GLN A 131 6.34 -24.25 0.84
C GLN A 131 7.20 -23.58 1.91
N SER A 132 8.49 -23.94 2.01
CA SER A 132 9.44 -23.35 2.94
C SER A 132 9.73 -21.89 2.58
N VAL A 133 9.97 -21.57 1.30
CA VAL A 133 10.14 -20.20 0.83
C VAL A 133 8.87 -19.39 1.06
N MET A 134 7.69 -19.91 0.74
CA MET A 134 6.40 -19.25 0.98
C MET A 134 6.16 -18.96 2.47
N SER A 135 6.53 -19.90 3.34
CA SER A 135 6.41 -19.72 4.79
C SER A 135 7.37 -18.64 5.29
N PHE A 136 8.61 -18.66 4.80
CA PHE A 136 9.60 -17.64 5.13
C PHE A 136 9.18 -16.23 4.70
N LEU A 137 8.65 -16.08 3.49
CA LEU A 137 8.14 -14.78 3.00
C LEU A 137 6.97 -14.26 3.84
N ARG A 138 6.08 -15.14 4.32
CA ARG A 138 5.02 -14.74 5.26
C ARG A 138 5.59 -14.24 6.59
N GLU A 139 6.66 -14.86 7.09
CA GLU A 139 7.33 -14.41 8.31
C GLU A 139 8.06 -13.09 8.12
N VAL A 140 8.71 -12.89 6.97
CA VAL A 140 9.31 -11.60 6.58
C VAL A 140 8.23 -10.51 6.59
N ASN A 141 7.09 -10.77 5.95
CA ASN A 141 5.95 -9.86 5.93
C ASN A 141 5.44 -9.52 7.34
N ALA A 142 5.27 -10.54 8.18
CA ALA A 142 4.81 -10.36 9.56
C ALA A 142 5.82 -9.55 10.39
N ALA A 143 7.11 -9.85 10.29
CA ALA A 143 8.16 -9.14 11.02
C ALA A 143 8.27 -7.68 10.60
N ALA A 144 8.24 -7.41 9.28
CA ALA A 144 8.32 -6.06 8.74
C ALA A 144 7.09 -5.22 9.12
N SER A 145 5.88 -5.79 9.04
CA SER A 145 4.64 -5.13 9.46
C SER A 145 4.63 -4.86 10.96
N ALA A 146 5.08 -5.80 11.78
CA ALA A 146 5.18 -5.61 13.24
C ALA A 146 6.16 -4.50 13.63
N LYS A 147 7.22 -4.27 12.84
CA LYS A 147 8.17 -3.17 13.05
C LYS A 147 7.62 -1.82 12.59
N GLY A 148 6.59 -1.81 11.73
CA GLY A 148 5.86 -0.61 11.31
C GLY A 148 5.90 -0.29 9.83
N ILE A 149 6.38 -1.21 8.98
CA ILE A 149 6.20 -1.05 7.52
C ILE A 149 4.72 -1.16 7.20
N LEU A 150 4.20 -0.18 6.44
CA LEU A 150 2.81 -0.16 6.04
C LEU A 150 2.57 -1.17 4.91
N PRO A 151 1.73 -2.19 5.12
CA PRO A 151 1.37 -3.12 4.07
C PRO A 151 0.46 -2.49 3.01
N ASP A 152 0.42 -3.09 1.83
CA ASP A 152 -0.65 -2.85 0.87
C ASP A 152 -1.99 -3.25 1.50
N PRO A 153 -3.01 -2.36 1.52
CA PRO A 153 -4.25 -2.62 2.26
C PRO A 153 -5.11 -3.73 1.65
N ILE A 154 -4.92 -4.06 0.37
CA ILE A 154 -5.67 -5.11 -0.32
C ILE A 154 -4.95 -6.45 -0.26
N ARG A 155 -3.64 -6.44 -0.50
CA ARG A 155 -2.81 -7.65 -0.54
C ARG A 155 -2.30 -8.06 0.84
N GLY A 156 -2.22 -7.13 1.79
CA GLY A 156 -1.65 -7.35 3.12
C GLY A 156 -0.14 -7.63 3.11
N THR A 157 0.57 -7.28 2.02
CA THR A 157 1.99 -7.53 1.86
C THR A 157 2.81 -6.24 1.94
N VAL A 158 4.02 -6.32 2.50
CA VAL A 158 4.95 -5.17 2.65
C VAL A 158 5.92 -5.03 1.47
N GLY A 159 5.83 -5.90 0.49
CA GLY A 159 6.67 -5.89 -0.70
C GLY A 159 6.15 -6.88 -1.72
N VAL A 160 6.79 -6.89 -2.86
CA VAL A 160 6.52 -7.81 -3.96
C VAL A 160 7.85 -8.46 -4.34
N ILE A 161 7.84 -9.79 -4.46
CA ILE A 161 8.92 -10.55 -5.07
C ILE A 161 8.48 -10.97 -6.47
N GLU A 162 9.31 -10.79 -7.46
CA GLU A 162 9.00 -11.24 -8.81
C GLU A 162 9.03 -12.76 -8.92
N GLY A 163 8.19 -13.31 -9.81
CA GLY A 163 8.09 -14.77 -9.97
C GLY A 163 9.43 -15.44 -10.28
N ALA A 164 10.28 -14.80 -11.10
CA ALA A 164 11.61 -15.32 -11.44
C ALA A 164 12.54 -15.39 -10.20
N GLU A 165 12.51 -14.37 -9.34
CA GLU A 165 13.27 -14.34 -8.09
C GLU A 165 12.77 -15.40 -7.10
N PHE A 166 11.45 -15.53 -6.98
CA PHE A 166 10.83 -16.56 -6.14
C PHE A 166 11.27 -17.98 -6.56
N TYR A 167 11.17 -18.30 -7.85
CA TYR A 167 11.61 -19.61 -8.36
C TYR A 167 13.11 -19.82 -8.24
N GLY A 168 13.92 -18.76 -8.39
CA GLY A 168 15.36 -18.82 -8.14
C GLY A 168 15.68 -19.24 -6.71
N LEU A 169 15.01 -18.63 -5.71
CA LEU A 169 15.15 -19.01 -4.30
C LEU A 169 14.72 -20.44 -4.02
N VAL A 170 13.61 -20.88 -4.63
CA VAL A 170 13.13 -22.27 -4.48
C VAL A 170 14.14 -23.26 -5.03
N GLN A 171 14.72 -22.99 -6.22
CA GLN A 171 15.72 -23.85 -6.84
C GLN A 171 17.02 -23.91 -6.04
N GLU A 172 17.51 -22.76 -5.55
CA GLU A 172 18.70 -22.73 -4.69
C GLU A 172 18.47 -23.54 -3.41
N LEU A 173 17.35 -23.35 -2.74
CA LEU A 173 17.03 -24.08 -1.51
C LEU A 173 16.93 -25.59 -1.78
N ALA A 174 16.27 -25.98 -2.87
CA ALA A 174 16.14 -27.39 -3.25
C ALA A 174 17.50 -28.02 -3.61
N ALA A 175 18.39 -27.29 -4.30
CA ALA A 175 19.71 -27.78 -4.68
C ALA A 175 20.63 -28.02 -3.45
N HIS A 176 20.57 -27.15 -2.44
CA HIS A 176 21.38 -27.30 -1.23
C HIS A 176 20.86 -28.43 -0.30
N THR A 177 19.65 -28.90 -0.50
CA THR A 177 19.07 -30.00 0.29
C THR A 177 19.21 -31.37 -0.38
N ALA A 178 19.67 -31.41 -1.64
CA ALA A 178 19.89 -32.65 -2.40
C ALA A 178 21.36 -33.16 -2.33
N ALA A 179 22.24 -32.43 -1.69
CA ALA A 179 23.64 -32.80 -1.46
C ALA A 179 23.84 -33.36 -0.04
#